data_03e303c4f862a765c81cc7910f2b1ca0
#
_entry.id   03e303c4f862a765c81cc7910f2b1ca0
#
_cell.length_a   1.000
_cell.length_b   1.000
_cell.length_c   1.000
_cell.angle_alpha   90.00
_cell.angle_beta   90.00
_cell.angle_gamma   90.00
#
_symmetry.space_group_name_H-M   'P 1'
#
loop_
_entity.id
_entity.type
_entity.pdbx_description
1 polymer ?
#
loop_
_entity_poly.entity_id
_entity_poly.type
_entity_poly.pdbx_seq_one_letter_code
_entity_poly.pdbx_strand_id
1 'polypeptide(L)'
;WQLGDVAILTSVFYRFTIAAAIMLALVLLSGRLQATSKQDHGFMVLQGMCMFSLNFVCVYTAGLDISSGLLAVIFSASTLFNAVNSRIFWGERPTRVVFAASIIGIAGLSLMFWPELKADSAKGVNLGSIGFAFLGTSLFSLGNMISVRHNKKGLKPFTSSAYAMFYGALFLAALLIITGTPLTWDSQPHYLGSLLYLAIIGTVAGFTAYLSLVGRIGANKAAYATVMFPVVALGLSTVFEGYAWSLSSACGLGFVLLGNGLVLGIKLPFFARSKA
;
A
#
# COMPACT_ATOMS: atom_id res chain seq x y z
N TRP A 1 2.87 -17.36 2.74
CA TRP A 1 3.42 -17.83 4.03
C TRP A 1 2.64 -17.30 5.24
N GLN A 2 1.87 -16.22 5.11
CA GLN A 2 0.97 -15.73 6.18
C GLN A 2 -0.50 -16.08 5.96
N LEU A 3 -0.86 -16.58 4.79
CA LEU A 3 -2.18 -17.12 4.49
C LEU A 3 -2.13 -18.63 4.72
N GLY A 4 -2.57 -19.08 5.87
CA GLY A 4 -2.52 -20.47 6.29
C GLY A 4 -3.40 -20.72 7.51
N ASP A 5 -2.87 -21.42 8.52
CA ASP A 5 -3.62 -21.87 9.70
C ASP A 5 -4.04 -20.73 10.67
N VAL A 6 -3.37 -19.57 10.60
CA VAL A 6 -3.69 -18.40 11.42
C VAL A 6 -4.71 -17.53 10.71
N ALA A 7 -5.78 -17.15 11.41
CA ALA A 7 -6.80 -16.26 10.87
C ALA A 7 -6.20 -14.93 10.38
N ILE A 8 -6.67 -14.42 9.24
CA ILE A 8 -6.18 -13.18 8.62
C ILE A 8 -6.14 -12.03 9.63
N LEU A 9 -7.23 -11.82 10.36
CA LEU A 9 -7.33 -10.73 11.33
C LEU A 9 -6.27 -10.85 12.43
N THR A 10 -5.98 -12.07 12.88
CA THR A 10 -4.95 -12.38 13.88
C THR A 10 -3.55 -12.12 13.34
N SER A 11 -3.25 -12.56 12.10
CA SER A 11 -1.94 -12.31 11.46
C SER A 11 -1.69 -10.81 11.24
N VAL A 12 -2.70 -10.07 10.79
CA VAL A 12 -2.62 -8.61 10.62
C VAL A 12 -2.44 -7.92 11.97
N PHE A 13 -3.15 -8.35 13.01
CA PHE A 13 -3.00 -7.84 14.36
C PHE A 13 -1.58 -8.04 14.91
N TYR A 14 -1.02 -9.24 14.82
CA TYR A 14 0.37 -9.49 15.26
C TYR A 14 1.37 -8.61 14.51
N ARG A 15 1.23 -8.53 13.18
CA ARG A 15 2.10 -7.71 12.35
C ARG A 15 2.11 -6.25 12.80
N PHE A 16 0.94 -5.64 13.00
CA PHE A 16 0.86 -4.22 13.36
C PHE A 16 1.15 -3.97 14.84
N THR A 17 0.92 -4.93 15.73
CA THR A 17 1.34 -4.84 17.14
C THR A 17 2.87 -4.81 17.25
N ILE A 18 3.57 -5.70 16.56
CA ILE A 18 5.04 -5.73 16.50
C ILE A 18 5.56 -4.43 15.88
N ALA A 19 4.98 -4.01 14.74
CA ALA A 19 5.38 -2.79 14.06
C ALA A 19 5.18 -1.54 14.93
N ALA A 20 4.04 -1.44 15.63
CA ALA A 20 3.74 -0.35 16.55
C ALA A 20 4.72 -0.30 17.72
N ALA A 21 5.01 -1.46 18.34
CA ALA A 21 5.97 -1.56 19.44
C ALA A 21 7.36 -1.09 19.01
N ILE A 22 7.85 -1.58 17.86
CA ILE A 22 9.16 -1.18 17.31
C ILE A 22 9.17 0.31 16.98
N MET A 23 8.14 0.81 16.31
CA MET A 23 8.07 2.20 15.89
C MET A 23 8.00 3.17 17.07
N LEU A 24 7.19 2.84 18.10
CA LEU A 24 7.13 3.61 19.34
C LEU A 24 8.48 3.59 20.08
N ALA A 25 9.12 2.43 20.20
CA ALA A 25 10.43 2.32 20.81
C ALA A 25 11.47 3.19 20.06
N LEU A 26 11.51 3.12 18.73
CA LEU A 26 12.41 3.93 17.92
C LEU A 26 12.19 5.44 18.09
N VAL A 27 10.91 5.89 18.15
CA VAL A 27 10.56 7.30 18.31
C VAL A 27 10.93 7.79 19.69
N LEU A 28 10.65 7.00 20.74
CA LEU A 28 10.96 7.34 22.14
C LEU A 28 12.47 7.36 22.40
N LEU A 29 13.18 6.29 22.01
CA LEU A 29 14.62 6.18 22.22
C LEU A 29 15.44 7.21 21.41
N SER A 30 14.95 7.60 20.24
CA SER A 30 15.61 8.64 19.43
C SER A 30 15.31 10.07 19.88
N GLY A 31 14.41 10.27 20.83
CA GLY A 31 13.98 11.61 21.28
C GLY A 31 13.26 12.42 20.20
N ARG A 32 12.77 11.76 19.14
CA ARG A 32 12.14 12.42 17.98
C ARG A 32 10.62 12.54 18.09
N LEU A 33 10.06 12.23 19.25
CA LEU A 33 8.62 12.39 19.49
C LEU A 33 8.25 13.87 19.48
N GLN A 34 7.33 14.24 18.58
CA GLN A 34 6.82 15.60 18.54
C GLN A 34 5.58 15.73 19.42
N ALA A 35 5.39 16.92 19.98
CA ALA A 35 4.15 17.27 20.67
C ALA A 35 2.97 17.22 19.69
N THR A 36 1.87 16.62 20.14
CA THR A 36 0.66 16.39 19.34
C THR A 36 -0.57 16.91 20.08
N SER A 37 -1.54 17.44 19.36
CA SER A 37 -2.82 17.88 19.91
C SER A 37 -3.84 16.73 19.94
N LYS A 38 -4.90 16.87 20.75
CA LYS A 38 -6.03 15.91 20.75
C LYS A 38 -6.63 15.71 19.34
N GLN A 39 -6.71 16.79 18.56
CA GLN A 39 -7.18 16.72 17.17
C GLN A 39 -6.25 15.89 16.30
N ASP A 40 -4.93 15.99 16.49
CA ASP A 40 -3.97 15.19 15.72
C ASP A 40 -4.08 13.71 16.06
N HIS A 41 -4.29 13.37 17.33
CA HIS A 41 -4.58 11.99 17.75
C HIS A 41 -5.84 11.44 17.07
N GLY A 42 -6.93 12.22 16.96
CA GLY A 42 -8.13 11.81 16.23
C GLY A 42 -7.84 11.46 14.77
N PHE A 43 -7.02 12.26 14.08
CA PHE A 43 -6.60 11.94 12.71
C PHE A 43 -5.60 10.78 12.65
N MET A 44 -4.75 10.57 13.65
CA MET A 44 -3.87 9.40 13.74
C MET A 44 -4.67 8.10 13.97
N VAL A 45 -5.77 8.15 14.73
CA VAL A 45 -6.73 7.03 14.84
C VAL A 45 -7.32 6.69 13.48
N LEU A 46 -7.85 7.68 12.76
CA LEU A 46 -8.40 7.48 11.42
C LEU A 46 -7.33 6.93 10.44
N GLN A 47 -6.10 7.44 10.51
CA GLN A 47 -4.99 6.93 9.69
C GLN A 47 -4.67 5.48 10.04
N GLY A 48 -4.66 5.14 11.33
CA GLY A 48 -4.46 3.77 11.82
C GLY A 48 -5.53 2.82 11.30
N MET A 49 -6.79 3.21 11.40
CA MET A 49 -7.92 2.43 10.90
C MET A 49 -7.85 2.23 9.37
N CYS A 50 -7.62 3.29 8.62
CA CYS A 50 -7.60 3.24 7.15
C CYS A 50 -6.37 2.52 6.61
N MET A 51 -5.17 2.90 7.05
CA MET A 51 -3.91 2.49 6.42
C MET A 51 -3.28 1.26 7.06
N PHE A 52 -3.42 1.09 8.40
CA PHE A 52 -2.70 0.08 9.16
C PHE A 52 -3.61 -1.03 9.72
N SER A 53 -4.90 -1.01 9.38
CA SER A 53 -5.86 -2.03 9.82
C SER A 53 -6.74 -2.49 8.68
N LEU A 54 -7.83 -1.77 8.38
CA LEU A 54 -8.85 -2.19 7.42
C LEU A 54 -8.30 -2.41 6.00
N ASN A 55 -7.36 -1.57 5.55
CA ASN A 55 -6.70 -1.79 4.27
C ASN A 55 -6.11 -3.20 4.19
N PHE A 56 -5.34 -3.62 5.20
CA PHE A 56 -4.68 -4.92 5.21
C PHE A 56 -5.67 -6.06 5.38
N VAL A 57 -6.70 -5.92 6.22
CA VAL A 57 -7.76 -6.92 6.32
C VAL A 57 -8.42 -7.13 4.96
N CYS A 58 -8.76 -6.04 4.25
CA CYS A 58 -9.36 -6.12 2.93
C CYS A 58 -8.44 -6.79 1.90
N VAL A 59 -7.16 -6.38 1.85
CA VAL A 59 -6.19 -6.92 0.88
C VAL A 59 -5.89 -8.40 1.15
N TYR A 60 -5.75 -8.80 2.42
CA TYR A 60 -5.51 -10.21 2.76
C TYR A 60 -6.75 -11.06 2.48
N THR A 61 -7.96 -10.55 2.75
CA THR A 61 -9.21 -11.25 2.42
C THR A 61 -9.34 -11.42 0.90
N ALA A 62 -9.05 -10.38 0.12
CA ALA A 62 -9.04 -10.47 -1.33
C ALA A 62 -8.02 -11.51 -1.84
N GLY A 63 -6.86 -11.57 -1.20
CA GLY A 63 -5.78 -12.49 -1.58
C GLY A 63 -6.06 -13.98 -1.34
N LEU A 64 -7.19 -14.33 -0.71
CA LEU A 64 -7.64 -15.73 -0.63
C LEU A 64 -8.15 -16.25 -1.97
N ASP A 65 -8.77 -15.36 -2.77
CA ASP A 65 -9.49 -15.75 -3.99
C ASP A 65 -8.84 -15.24 -5.26
N ILE A 66 -8.01 -14.19 -5.18
CA ILE A 66 -7.37 -13.58 -6.34
C ILE A 66 -5.84 -13.61 -6.23
N SER A 67 -5.18 -13.72 -7.37
CA SER A 67 -3.71 -13.80 -7.42
C SER A 67 -3.04 -12.52 -6.91
N SER A 68 -1.79 -12.65 -6.45
CA SER A 68 -0.97 -11.51 -6.02
C SER A 68 -0.77 -10.49 -7.16
N GLY A 69 -0.71 -10.97 -8.41
CA GLY A 69 -0.63 -10.13 -9.59
C GLY A 69 -1.87 -9.26 -9.78
N LEU A 70 -3.07 -9.83 -9.70
CA LEU A 70 -4.33 -9.09 -9.80
C LEU A 70 -4.48 -8.09 -8.64
N LEU A 71 -4.12 -8.48 -7.41
CA LEU A 71 -4.05 -7.56 -6.27
C LEU A 71 -3.12 -6.37 -6.55
N ALA A 72 -1.93 -6.63 -7.10
CA ALA A 72 -0.98 -5.58 -7.43
C ALA A 72 -1.52 -4.62 -8.51
N VAL A 73 -2.23 -5.13 -9.52
CA VAL A 73 -2.90 -4.31 -10.54
C VAL A 73 -3.96 -3.41 -9.90
N ILE A 74 -4.83 -3.97 -9.06
CA ILE A 74 -5.86 -3.20 -8.36
C ILE A 74 -5.23 -2.17 -7.41
N PHE A 75 -4.19 -2.56 -6.67
CA PHE A 75 -3.51 -1.65 -5.74
C PHE A 75 -2.80 -0.49 -6.46
N SER A 76 -2.38 -0.67 -7.72
CA SER A 76 -1.80 0.42 -8.52
C SER A 76 -2.80 1.54 -8.81
N ALA A 77 -4.12 1.24 -8.77
CA ALA A 77 -5.17 2.26 -8.84
C ALA A 77 -5.13 3.24 -7.65
N SER A 78 -4.35 2.97 -6.59
CA SER A 78 -4.10 3.93 -5.50
C SER A 78 -3.62 5.29 -6.01
N THR A 79 -2.91 5.33 -7.13
CA THR A 79 -2.49 6.56 -7.79
C THR A 79 -3.68 7.40 -8.26
N LEU A 80 -4.69 6.77 -8.87
CA LEU A 80 -5.93 7.43 -9.27
C LEU A 80 -6.74 7.87 -8.05
N PHE A 81 -6.89 7.01 -7.04
CA PHE A 81 -7.56 7.37 -5.79
C PHE A 81 -6.88 8.54 -5.09
N ASN A 82 -5.54 8.56 -5.05
CA ASN A 82 -4.79 9.69 -4.49
C ASN A 82 -5.04 10.98 -5.28
N ALA A 83 -5.08 10.92 -6.61
CA ALA A 83 -5.34 12.08 -7.45
C ALA A 83 -6.76 12.64 -7.21
N VAL A 84 -7.77 11.76 -7.14
CA VAL A 84 -9.16 12.14 -6.83
C VAL A 84 -9.27 12.71 -5.41
N ASN A 85 -8.73 12.01 -4.43
CA ASN A 85 -8.77 12.41 -3.03
C ASN A 85 -8.01 13.73 -2.78
N SER A 86 -6.86 13.95 -3.42
CA SER A 86 -6.14 15.23 -3.34
C SER A 86 -6.99 16.37 -3.90
N ARG A 87 -7.77 16.12 -4.94
CA ARG A 87 -8.71 17.12 -5.47
C ARG A 87 -9.83 17.42 -4.48
N ILE A 88 -10.39 16.39 -3.85
CA ILE A 88 -11.51 16.52 -2.91
C ILE A 88 -11.08 17.22 -1.62
N PHE A 89 -10.00 16.74 -0.99
CA PHE A 89 -9.60 17.19 0.34
C PHE A 89 -8.70 18.44 0.33
N TRP A 90 -7.93 18.64 -0.74
CA TRP A 90 -6.91 19.70 -0.81
C TRP A 90 -7.13 20.68 -1.96
N GLY A 91 -8.10 20.46 -2.83
CA GLY A 91 -8.33 21.27 -4.03
C GLY A 91 -7.20 21.16 -5.07
N GLU A 92 -6.22 20.28 -4.84
CA GLU A 92 -5.06 20.10 -5.72
C GLU A 92 -5.49 19.45 -7.03
N ARG A 93 -5.33 20.13 -8.15
CA ARG A 93 -5.63 19.55 -9.46
C ARG A 93 -4.50 18.62 -9.87
N PRO A 94 -4.76 17.30 -10.11
CA PRO A 94 -3.74 16.44 -10.68
C PRO A 94 -3.29 17.00 -12.02
N THR A 95 -2.00 17.04 -12.24
CA THR A 95 -1.49 17.46 -13.54
C THR A 95 -1.91 16.45 -14.61
N ARG A 96 -2.10 16.92 -15.85
CA ARG A 96 -2.43 16.01 -16.98
C ARG A 96 -1.41 14.87 -17.11
N VAL A 97 -0.16 15.16 -16.77
CA VAL A 97 0.94 14.18 -16.77
C VAL A 97 0.70 13.08 -15.72
N VAL A 98 0.32 13.44 -14.48
CA VAL A 98 0.03 12.45 -13.42
C VAL A 98 -1.13 11.56 -13.82
N PHE A 99 -2.19 12.12 -14.40
CA PHE A 99 -3.36 11.36 -14.84
C PHE A 99 -3.00 10.40 -16.00
N ALA A 100 -2.35 10.89 -17.05
CA ALA A 100 -1.91 10.07 -18.17
C ALA A 100 -0.95 8.96 -17.74
N ALA A 101 0.02 9.28 -16.88
CA ALA A 101 0.97 8.33 -16.36
C ALA A 101 0.30 7.25 -15.49
N SER A 102 -0.74 7.60 -14.71
CA SER A 102 -1.53 6.61 -13.95
C SER A 102 -2.22 5.60 -14.86
N ILE A 103 -2.84 6.09 -15.95
CA ILE A 103 -3.50 5.21 -16.93
C ILE A 103 -2.46 4.30 -17.59
N ILE A 104 -1.32 4.85 -18.03
CA ILE A 104 -0.23 4.07 -18.63
C ILE A 104 0.28 3.01 -17.65
N GLY A 105 0.49 3.37 -16.38
CA GLY A 105 0.95 2.44 -15.34
C GLY A 105 -0.05 1.31 -15.08
N ILE A 106 -1.33 1.61 -14.97
CA ILE A 106 -2.39 0.60 -14.79
C ILE A 106 -2.48 -0.31 -16.02
N ALA A 107 -2.47 0.27 -17.22
CA ALA A 107 -2.47 -0.50 -18.47
C ALA A 107 -1.24 -1.44 -18.55
N GLY A 108 -0.08 -0.95 -18.16
CA GLY A 108 1.15 -1.76 -18.09
C GLY A 108 1.03 -2.92 -17.12
N LEU A 109 0.52 -2.68 -15.91
CA LEU A 109 0.29 -3.75 -14.92
C LEU A 109 -0.77 -4.75 -15.40
N SER A 110 -1.88 -4.27 -15.97
CA SER A 110 -2.91 -5.15 -16.54
C SER A 110 -2.33 -6.05 -17.64
N LEU A 111 -1.44 -5.51 -18.48
CA LEU A 111 -0.78 -6.27 -19.53
C LEU A 111 0.24 -7.28 -18.96
N MET A 112 0.97 -6.92 -17.91
CA MET A 112 1.91 -7.82 -17.23
C MET A 112 1.21 -9.06 -16.69
N PHE A 113 0.06 -8.87 -16.05
CA PHE A 113 -0.69 -9.93 -15.40
C PHE A 113 -1.84 -10.48 -16.25
N TRP A 114 -1.88 -10.13 -17.56
CA TRP A 114 -2.92 -10.58 -18.49
C TRP A 114 -3.14 -12.09 -18.53
N PRO A 115 -2.08 -12.94 -18.49
CA PRO A 115 -2.26 -14.38 -18.46
C PRO A 115 -2.98 -14.86 -17.19
N GLU A 116 -2.66 -14.28 -16.04
CA GLU A 116 -3.27 -14.61 -14.74
C GLU A 116 -4.72 -14.15 -14.67
N LEU A 117 -5.03 -12.95 -15.18
CA LEU A 117 -6.40 -12.46 -15.29
C LEU A 117 -7.29 -13.40 -16.12
N LYS A 118 -6.76 -13.99 -17.18
CA LYS A 118 -7.47 -14.99 -17.99
C LYS A 118 -7.63 -16.33 -17.25
N ALA A 119 -6.60 -16.78 -16.54
CA ALA A 119 -6.65 -18.01 -15.75
C ALA A 119 -7.65 -17.93 -14.60
N ASP A 120 -7.66 -16.81 -13.87
CA ASP A 120 -8.61 -16.55 -12.78
C ASP A 120 -10.06 -16.49 -13.32
N SER A 121 -10.28 -15.97 -14.52
CA SER A 121 -11.60 -15.95 -15.17
C SER A 121 -12.18 -17.35 -15.40
N ALA A 122 -11.34 -18.36 -15.62
CA ALA A 122 -11.76 -19.74 -15.79
C ALA A 122 -12.24 -20.41 -14.49
N LYS A 123 -11.82 -19.90 -13.31
CA LYS A 123 -12.25 -20.36 -11.98
C LYS A 123 -13.43 -19.55 -11.42
N GLY A 124 -13.92 -18.53 -12.15
CA GLY A 124 -14.98 -17.65 -11.67
C GLY A 124 -14.45 -16.67 -10.60
N VAL A 125 -13.92 -15.53 -11.05
CA VAL A 125 -13.39 -14.49 -10.15
C VAL A 125 -14.49 -14.03 -9.20
N ASN A 126 -14.23 -14.10 -7.89
CA ASN A 126 -15.17 -13.64 -6.87
C ASN A 126 -15.24 -12.10 -6.88
N LEU A 127 -16.39 -11.55 -7.32
CA LEU A 127 -16.61 -10.10 -7.35
C LEU A 127 -16.48 -9.46 -5.95
N GLY A 128 -16.78 -10.20 -4.89
CA GLY A 128 -16.58 -9.75 -3.52
C GLY A 128 -15.11 -9.49 -3.21
N SER A 129 -14.22 -10.38 -3.63
CA SER A 129 -12.78 -10.25 -3.42
C SER A 129 -12.18 -9.09 -4.22
N ILE A 130 -12.67 -8.84 -5.44
CA ILE A 130 -12.32 -7.63 -6.20
C ILE A 130 -12.79 -6.39 -5.44
N GLY A 131 -14.02 -6.40 -4.91
CA GLY A 131 -14.57 -5.31 -4.09
C GLY A 131 -13.70 -5.03 -2.86
N PHE A 132 -13.27 -6.07 -2.15
CA PHE A 132 -12.33 -5.92 -1.02
C PHE A 132 -10.98 -5.32 -1.45
N ALA A 133 -10.42 -5.73 -2.59
CA ALA A 133 -9.17 -5.18 -3.09
C ALA A 133 -9.29 -3.68 -3.42
N PHE A 134 -10.38 -3.25 -4.07
CA PHE A 134 -10.64 -1.84 -4.32
C PHE A 134 -10.91 -1.04 -3.05
N LEU A 135 -11.67 -1.60 -2.10
CA LEU A 135 -11.90 -0.98 -0.79
C LEU A 135 -10.60 -0.78 -0.03
N GLY A 136 -9.75 -1.81 0.04
CA GLY A 136 -8.43 -1.72 0.65
C GLY A 136 -7.58 -0.64 -0.01
N THR A 137 -7.54 -0.59 -1.34
CA THR A 137 -6.80 0.44 -2.09
C THR A 137 -7.33 1.85 -1.82
N SER A 138 -8.64 2.02 -1.72
CA SER A 138 -9.28 3.29 -1.37
C SER A 138 -8.93 3.74 0.05
N LEU A 139 -8.98 2.82 1.02
CA LEU A 139 -8.58 3.07 2.42
C LEU A 139 -7.11 3.48 2.53
N PHE A 140 -6.22 2.83 1.78
CA PHE A 140 -4.82 3.23 1.69
C PHE A 140 -4.68 4.67 1.20
N SER A 141 -5.43 5.06 0.16
CA SER A 141 -5.42 6.43 -0.36
C SER A 141 -5.95 7.45 0.67
N LEU A 142 -7.01 7.13 1.40
CA LEU A 142 -7.51 7.99 2.48
C LEU A 142 -6.46 8.18 3.58
N GLY A 143 -5.76 7.11 3.98
CA GLY A 143 -4.64 7.19 4.92
C GLY A 143 -3.50 8.09 4.41
N ASN A 144 -3.24 8.11 3.10
CA ASN A 144 -2.29 9.04 2.48
C ASN A 144 -2.75 10.50 2.61
N MET A 145 -4.05 10.79 2.44
CA MET A 145 -4.57 12.16 2.63
C MET A 145 -4.39 12.63 4.07
N ILE A 146 -4.60 11.75 5.04
CA ILE A 146 -4.35 12.06 6.45
C ILE A 146 -2.85 12.32 6.70
N SER A 147 -1.96 11.53 6.09
CA SER A 147 -0.52 11.78 6.15
C SER A 147 -0.14 13.14 5.56
N VAL A 148 -0.72 13.54 4.42
CA VAL A 148 -0.53 14.87 3.84
C VAL A 148 -0.96 15.97 4.83
N ARG A 149 -2.12 15.78 5.51
CA ARG A 149 -2.55 16.71 6.58
C ARG A 149 -1.52 16.84 7.69
N HIS A 150 -1.00 15.72 8.17
CA HIS A 150 0.02 15.75 9.23
C HIS A 150 1.27 16.51 8.77
N ASN A 151 1.75 16.23 7.57
CA ASN A 151 2.91 16.93 7.00
C ASN A 151 2.66 18.44 6.85
N LYS A 152 1.48 18.85 6.37
CA LYS A 152 1.09 20.27 6.27
C LYS A 152 1.05 20.98 7.62
N LYS A 153 0.81 20.25 8.72
CA LYS A 153 0.88 20.76 10.11
C LYS A 153 2.28 20.67 10.74
N GLY A 154 3.29 20.24 9.99
CA GLY A 154 4.66 20.09 10.49
C GLY A 154 4.92 18.83 11.31
N LEU A 155 3.93 17.92 11.42
CA LEU A 155 4.12 16.63 12.06
C LEU A 155 4.91 15.68 11.14
N LYS A 156 6.04 15.22 11.63
CA LYS A 156 6.91 14.31 10.87
C LYS A 156 6.27 12.92 10.78
N PRO A 157 6.42 12.24 9.65
CA PRO A 157 5.90 10.89 9.44
C PRO A 157 6.33 9.90 10.52
N PHE A 158 7.50 10.09 11.11
CA PHE A 158 8.03 9.25 12.18
C PHE A 158 7.11 9.23 13.42
N THR A 159 6.68 10.41 13.88
CA THR A 159 5.75 10.54 15.01
C THR A 159 4.33 10.09 14.64
N SER A 160 3.80 10.58 13.49
CA SER A 160 2.43 10.27 13.10
C SER A 160 2.22 8.79 12.79
N SER A 161 3.22 8.12 12.17
CA SER A 161 3.15 6.68 11.89
C SER A 161 3.22 5.83 13.15
N ALA A 162 4.05 6.21 14.14
CA ALA A 162 4.12 5.49 15.40
C ALA A 162 2.77 5.44 16.11
N TYR A 163 2.12 6.60 16.25
CA TYR A 163 0.78 6.66 16.84
C TYR A 163 -0.28 5.99 15.96
N ALA A 164 -0.24 6.19 14.64
CA ALA A 164 -1.21 5.57 13.75
C ALA A 164 -1.11 4.04 13.74
N MET A 165 0.10 3.47 13.74
CA MET A 165 0.29 2.02 13.88
C MET A 165 -0.22 1.51 15.22
N PHE A 166 0.04 2.24 16.32
CA PHE A 166 -0.46 1.90 17.64
C PHE A 166 -1.99 1.91 17.71
N TYR A 167 -2.64 2.96 17.23
CA TYR A 167 -4.10 3.02 17.17
C TYR A 167 -4.70 1.98 16.21
N GLY A 168 -4.00 1.70 15.12
CA GLY A 168 -4.37 0.63 14.19
C GLY A 168 -4.34 -0.76 14.86
N ALA A 169 -3.29 -1.04 15.64
CA ALA A 169 -3.20 -2.28 16.41
C ALA A 169 -4.32 -2.38 17.48
N LEU A 170 -4.62 -1.29 18.19
CA LEU A 170 -5.75 -1.25 19.13
C LEU A 170 -7.09 -1.49 18.45
N PHE A 171 -7.29 -0.92 17.26
CA PHE A 171 -8.51 -1.14 16.48
C PHE A 171 -8.63 -2.60 16.03
N LEU A 172 -7.53 -3.23 15.59
CA LEU A 172 -7.50 -4.65 15.24
C LEU A 172 -7.78 -5.53 16.47
N ALA A 173 -7.25 -5.18 17.65
CA ALA A 173 -7.56 -5.87 18.91
C ALA A 173 -9.07 -5.79 19.23
N ALA A 174 -9.67 -4.61 19.08
CA ALA A 174 -11.11 -4.44 19.27
C ALA A 174 -11.91 -5.29 18.26
N LEU A 175 -11.49 -5.34 16.99
CA LEU A 175 -12.12 -6.20 15.98
C LEU A 175 -12.04 -7.68 16.34
N LEU A 176 -10.89 -8.16 16.84
CA LEU A 176 -10.73 -9.56 17.29
C LEU A 176 -11.73 -9.89 18.40
N ILE A 177 -11.90 -8.99 19.37
CA ILE A 177 -12.86 -9.17 20.46
C ILE A 177 -14.30 -9.19 19.94
N ILE A 178 -14.66 -8.23 19.08
CA ILE A 178 -16.03 -8.09 18.53
C ILE A 178 -16.39 -9.27 17.64
N THR A 179 -15.45 -9.75 16.83
CA THR A 179 -15.69 -10.86 15.90
C THR A 179 -15.54 -12.25 16.55
N GLY A 180 -15.02 -12.31 17.79
CA GLY A 180 -14.70 -13.56 18.44
C GLY A 180 -13.60 -14.38 17.73
N THR A 181 -12.79 -13.73 16.89
CA THR A 181 -11.72 -14.41 16.14
C THR A 181 -10.64 -14.89 17.11
N PRO A 182 -10.26 -16.18 17.10
CA PRO A 182 -9.31 -16.74 18.04
C PRO A 182 -7.90 -16.20 17.80
N LEU A 183 -7.18 -15.93 18.89
CA LEU A 183 -5.75 -15.61 18.86
C LEU A 183 -4.95 -16.90 18.73
N THR A 184 -4.93 -17.50 17.54
CA THR A 184 -4.10 -18.65 17.23
C THR A 184 -2.66 -18.24 16.97
N TRP A 185 -1.71 -19.12 17.32
CA TRP A 185 -0.28 -18.86 17.09
C TRP A 185 0.32 -20.02 16.31
N ASP A 186 1.05 -19.70 15.26
CA ASP A 186 1.85 -20.66 14.52
C ASP A 186 3.33 -20.47 14.86
N SER A 187 3.96 -21.51 15.38
CA SER A 187 5.37 -21.52 15.76
C SER A 187 6.30 -21.95 14.62
N GLN A 188 5.79 -22.21 13.46
CA GLN A 188 6.56 -22.63 12.30
C GLN A 188 7.57 -21.54 11.90
N PRO A 189 8.85 -21.88 11.64
CA PRO A 189 9.89 -20.88 11.31
C PRO A 189 9.55 -19.99 10.10
N HIS A 190 8.86 -20.54 9.11
CA HIS A 190 8.46 -19.79 7.93
C HIS A 190 7.37 -18.75 8.25
N TYR A 191 6.42 -19.03 9.14
CA TYR A 191 5.41 -18.07 9.58
C TYR A 191 6.05 -16.95 10.40
N LEU A 192 6.86 -17.30 11.40
CA LEU A 192 7.56 -16.33 12.25
C LEU A 192 8.51 -15.44 11.44
N GLY A 193 9.28 -16.03 10.54
CA GLY A 193 10.20 -15.30 9.67
C GLY A 193 9.46 -14.32 8.77
N SER A 194 8.37 -14.75 8.15
CA SER A 194 7.54 -13.88 7.31
C SER A 194 6.85 -12.78 8.11
N LEU A 195 6.35 -13.07 9.31
CA LEU A 195 5.73 -12.10 10.21
C LEU A 195 6.72 -11.00 10.62
N LEU A 196 7.92 -11.38 11.07
CA LEU A 196 8.96 -10.43 11.45
C LEU A 196 9.45 -9.61 10.26
N TYR A 197 9.67 -10.24 9.10
CA TYR A 197 10.05 -9.56 7.87
C TYR A 197 8.99 -8.50 7.48
N LEU A 198 7.72 -8.88 7.47
CA LEU A 198 6.63 -7.99 7.11
C LEU A 198 6.42 -6.88 8.15
N ALA A 199 6.59 -7.18 9.45
CA ALA A 199 6.48 -6.16 10.49
C ALA A 199 7.63 -5.15 10.43
N ILE A 200 8.87 -5.61 10.32
CA ILE A 200 10.05 -4.75 10.39
C ILE A 200 10.33 -4.08 9.04
N ILE A 201 10.55 -4.88 8.00
CA ILE A 201 10.96 -4.35 6.69
C ILE A 201 9.74 -3.82 5.93
N GLY A 202 8.68 -4.63 5.81
CA GLY A 202 7.48 -4.26 5.05
C GLY A 202 6.67 -3.16 5.71
N THR A 203 6.64 -3.08 7.04
CA THR A 203 5.82 -2.08 7.75
C THR A 203 6.65 -0.95 8.31
N VAL A 204 7.53 -1.17 9.27
CA VAL A 204 8.26 -0.08 9.92
C VAL A 204 9.15 0.66 8.92
N ALA A 205 10.05 -0.03 8.23
CA ALA A 205 10.95 0.60 7.26
C ALA A 205 10.20 1.09 6.02
N GLY A 206 9.37 0.23 5.42
CA GLY A 206 8.65 0.53 4.18
C GLY A 206 7.70 1.72 4.31
N PHE A 207 6.81 1.72 5.32
CA PHE A 207 5.87 2.84 5.52
C PHE A 207 6.56 4.11 5.99
N THR A 208 7.60 4.03 6.82
CA THR A 208 8.36 5.21 7.22
C THR A 208 9.03 5.87 6.01
N ALA A 209 9.65 5.08 5.13
CA ALA A 209 10.22 5.57 3.89
C ALA A 209 9.15 6.15 2.96
N TYR A 210 8.06 5.42 2.75
CA TYR A 210 6.96 5.83 1.88
C TYR A 210 6.28 7.12 2.36
N LEU A 211 5.89 7.21 3.64
CA LEU A 211 5.23 8.39 4.18
C LEU A 211 6.17 9.59 4.30
N SER A 212 7.47 9.36 4.47
CA SER A 212 8.49 10.42 4.34
C SER A 212 8.58 10.94 2.91
N LEU A 213 8.44 10.06 1.92
CA LEU A 213 8.36 10.43 0.51
C LEU A 213 7.08 11.24 0.23
N VAL A 214 5.92 10.78 0.76
CA VAL A 214 4.65 11.54 0.68
C VAL A 214 4.81 12.94 1.24
N GLY A 215 5.53 13.10 2.35
CA GLY A 215 5.80 14.41 2.95
C GLY A 215 6.69 15.32 2.10
N ARG A 216 7.61 14.74 1.31
CA ARG A 216 8.56 15.51 0.48
C ARG A 216 8.02 15.88 -0.89
N ILE A 217 7.33 14.96 -1.56
CA ILE A 217 6.91 15.12 -2.96
C ILE A 217 5.39 15.07 -3.18
N GLY A 218 4.63 14.90 -2.10
CA GLY A 218 3.17 14.77 -2.12
C GLY A 218 2.68 13.36 -2.42
N ALA A 219 1.42 13.06 -2.03
CA ALA A 219 0.83 11.72 -2.14
C ALA A 219 0.72 11.24 -3.59
N ASN A 220 0.37 12.14 -4.53
CA ASN A 220 0.20 11.80 -5.94
C ASN A 220 1.50 11.29 -6.58
N LYS A 221 2.63 11.95 -6.30
CA LYS A 221 3.93 11.52 -6.80
C LYS A 221 4.46 10.31 -6.04
N ALA A 222 4.29 10.26 -4.73
CA ALA A 222 4.76 9.16 -3.90
C ALA A 222 4.02 7.85 -4.23
N ALA A 223 2.75 7.89 -4.63
CA ALA A 223 1.99 6.70 -5.04
C ALA A 223 2.65 5.94 -6.21
N TYR A 224 3.49 6.61 -7.00
CA TYR A 224 4.26 5.92 -8.04
C TYR A 224 5.29 4.92 -7.49
N ALA A 225 5.74 5.10 -6.26
CA ALA A 225 6.57 4.08 -5.61
C ALA A 225 5.81 2.74 -5.48
N THR A 226 4.49 2.79 -5.27
CA THR A 226 3.66 1.57 -5.18
C THR A 226 3.48 0.88 -6.54
N VAL A 227 3.58 1.62 -7.64
CA VAL A 227 3.57 1.06 -9.00
C VAL A 227 4.84 0.25 -9.29
N MET A 228 5.93 0.51 -8.56
CA MET A 228 7.15 -0.31 -8.66
C MET A 228 7.05 -1.65 -7.91
N PHE A 229 6.14 -1.79 -6.95
CA PHE A 229 6.00 -3.04 -6.19
C PHE A 229 5.73 -4.27 -7.06
N PRO A 230 4.82 -4.25 -8.05
CA PRO A 230 4.66 -5.37 -8.96
C PRO A 230 5.91 -5.69 -9.77
N VAL A 231 6.72 -4.70 -10.13
CA VAL A 231 7.99 -4.91 -10.86
C VAL A 231 8.96 -5.69 -9.99
N VAL A 232 9.11 -5.28 -8.71
CA VAL A 232 9.93 -5.99 -7.73
C VAL A 232 9.36 -7.38 -7.46
N ALA A 233 8.03 -7.48 -7.29
CA ALA A 233 7.35 -8.77 -7.07
C ALA A 233 7.59 -9.72 -8.23
N LEU A 234 7.48 -9.25 -9.48
CA LEU A 234 7.75 -10.05 -10.67
C LEU A 234 9.22 -10.52 -10.72
N GLY A 235 10.17 -9.66 -10.35
CA GLY A 235 11.57 -10.03 -10.24
C GLY A 235 11.78 -11.15 -9.20
N LEU A 236 11.18 -11.04 -8.03
CA LEU A 236 11.24 -12.06 -6.99
C LEU A 236 10.54 -13.35 -7.43
N SER A 237 9.35 -13.27 -8.04
CA SER A 237 8.63 -14.43 -8.58
C SER A 237 9.44 -15.15 -9.67
N THR A 238 10.21 -14.41 -10.47
CA THR A 238 11.11 -15.02 -11.47
C THR A 238 12.18 -15.89 -10.81
N VAL A 239 12.76 -15.40 -9.71
CA VAL A 239 13.87 -16.08 -9.02
C VAL A 239 13.38 -17.22 -8.12
N PHE A 240 12.28 -17.01 -7.40
CA PHE A 240 11.84 -17.93 -6.34
C PHE A 240 10.63 -18.78 -6.68
N GLU A 241 9.79 -18.36 -7.64
CA GLU A 241 8.55 -19.03 -8.03
C GLU A 241 8.58 -19.57 -9.46
N GLY A 242 9.72 -19.39 -10.20
CA GLY A 242 9.84 -19.87 -11.56
C GLY A 242 8.94 -19.15 -12.56
N TYR A 243 8.64 -17.86 -12.33
CA TYR A 243 7.79 -17.07 -13.21
C TYR A 243 8.31 -17.07 -14.66
N ALA A 244 7.48 -17.53 -15.58
CA ALA A 244 7.82 -17.56 -17.01
C ALA A 244 7.51 -16.21 -17.68
N TRP A 245 8.53 -15.55 -18.19
CA TRP A 245 8.36 -14.29 -18.92
C TRP A 245 7.58 -14.50 -20.21
N SER A 246 6.57 -13.67 -20.41
CA SER A 246 5.82 -13.57 -21.67
C SER A 246 6.10 -12.22 -22.34
N LEU A 247 5.78 -12.14 -23.63
CA LEU A 247 5.86 -10.87 -24.36
C LEU A 247 4.95 -9.80 -23.70
N SER A 248 3.77 -10.19 -23.23
CA SER A 248 2.85 -9.31 -22.51
C SER A 248 3.45 -8.77 -21.20
N SER A 249 4.13 -9.63 -20.44
CA SER A 249 4.81 -9.21 -19.19
C SER A 249 5.93 -8.21 -19.46
N ALA A 250 6.75 -8.48 -20.50
CA ALA A 250 7.85 -7.58 -20.87
C ALA A 250 7.33 -6.21 -21.39
N CYS A 251 6.32 -6.21 -22.25
CA CYS A 251 5.67 -4.98 -22.72
C CYS A 251 5.01 -4.21 -21.55
N GLY A 252 4.32 -4.93 -20.66
CA GLY A 252 3.70 -4.34 -19.47
C GLY A 252 4.70 -3.65 -18.55
N LEU A 253 5.85 -4.28 -18.30
CA LEU A 253 6.97 -3.68 -17.57
C LEU A 253 7.44 -2.39 -18.25
N GLY A 254 7.56 -2.37 -19.57
CA GLY A 254 7.90 -1.16 -20.32
C GLY A 254 6.91 -0.02 -20.08
N PHE A 255 5.60 -0.28 -20.10
CA PHE A 255 4.57 0.73 -19.80
C PHE A 255 4.65 1.22 -18.35
N VAL A 256 4.88 0.35 -17.38
CA VAL A 256 5.06 0.74 -15.96
C VAL A 256 6.25 1.68 -15.81
N LEU A 257 7.39 1.34 -16.41
CA LEU A 257 8.59 2.18 -16.37
C LEU A 257 8.40 3.52 -17.08
N LEU A 258 7.68 3.55 -18.22
CA LEU A 258 7.31 4.78 -18.92
C LEU A 258 6.42 5.68 -18.04
N GLY A 259 5.38 5.11 -17.42
CA GLY A 259 4.50 5.85 -16.50
C GLY A 259 5.29 6.48 -15.35
N ASN A 260 6.16 5.69 -14.71
CA ASN A 260 7.03 6.20 -13.64
C ASN A 260 7.98 7.31 -14.13
N GLY A 261 8.60 7.11 -15.28
CA GLY A 261 9.49 8.09 -15.90
C GLY A 261 8.80 9.44 -16.15
N LEU A 262 7.58 9.42 -16.66
CA LEU A 262 6.78 10.63 -16.90
C LEU A 262 6.53 11.43 -15.62
N VAL A 263 6.21 10.75 -14.52
CA VAL A 263 5.98 11.44 -13.23
C VAL A 263 7.26 11.99 -12.62
N LEU A 264 8.37 11.30 -12.78
CA LEU A 264 9.69 11.76 -12.35
C LEU A 264 10.22 12.91 -13.20
N GLY A 265 9.49 13.33 -14.25
CA GLY A 265 9.85 14.48 -15.09
C GLY A 265 10.82 14.14 -16.22
N ILE A 266 10.96 12.88 -16.58
CA ILE A 266 11.68 12.50 -17.79
C ILE A 266 10.93 13.11 -18.96
N LYS A 267 11.56 14.08 -19.61
CA LYS A 267 11.01 14.75 -20.81
C LYS A 267 11.08 13.77 -21.98
N LEU A 268 9.98 13.12 -22.27
CA LEU A 268 9.86 12.44 -23.55
C LEU A 268 9.83 13.47 -24.67
N PRO A 269 10.59 13.30 -25.76
CA PRO A 269 10.66 14.27 -26.85
C PRO A 269 9.29 14.55 -27.49
N PHE A 270 8.34 13.64 -27.36
CA PHE A 270 6.96 13.78 -27.85
C PHE A 270 6.10 14.79 -27.03
N PHE A 271 6.37 15.00 -25.75
CA PHE A 271 5.61 15.91 -24.89
C PHE A 271 6.26 17.30 -24.75
N ALA A 272 7.42 17.51 -25.38
CA ALA A 272 8.13 18.79 -25.33
C ALA A 272 7.50 19.89 -26.23
N ARG A 273 6.50 19.58 -27.07
CA ARG A 273 5.92 20.51 -28.07
C ARG A 273 4.66 21.27 -27.65
N SER A 274 4.33 21.39 -26.38
CA SER A 274 3.19 22.22 -25.93
C SER A 274 3.61 23.34 -25.02
N LYS A 275 4.50 24.18 -25.49
CA LYS A 275 4.69 25.57 -25.05
C LYS A 275 5.05 26.38 -26.30
N ALA A 276 4.08 26.73 -27.08
CA ALA A 276 4.07 27.84 -27.98
C ALA A 276 2.71 28.53 -27.82
#